data_9e23d51d1398039134c656321e92b980
#
_entry.id   9e23d51d1398039134c656321e92b980
#
_cell.length_a   1.000
_cell.length_b   1.000
_cell.length_c   1.000
_cell.angle_alpha   90.00
_cell.angle_beta   90.00
_cell.angle_gamma   90.00
#
_symmetry.space_group_name_H-M   'P 1'
#
loop_
_entity.id
_entity.type
_entity.pdbx_description
1 polymer ?
#
loop_
_entity_poly.entity_id
_entity_poly.type
_entity_poly.pdbx_seq_one_letter_code
_entity_poly.pdbx_strand_id
1 'polypeptide(L)'
;MRSLRRLSAFSVGIFMLALMFSSGGMAAEAQADEVIHVVQPGDNLYRLSLRYDVSIQAIASANNISNINLIFVGQRLVIPDGDMPPTPEPPTPEPPQPPTPEPPPTGEVTYTVVRGDTLSRIAQRFGTTWQILAQLNNIANPNRIFPGQVLRIPTDGTQPPGPPTPQPPQPPTPPPPSGTNFELGGHVFDFAVPDLMRLTGMTWAKRQFRWNGSDGPDVVQGLLDDARNKGFKLLLSVVGEPSQIAANPTQYYQNYANFVGGVAALGVEGIEVWNEPNIDREWPNGRISGGNYTQMLAAAYQAIKRNNPDTLVISGGPTPTGFFGGCQAGGCDDNVFIQQMAAAGAAQFMDCVGIHYNTGLTSPSASSGAPVGSSAHYSWYYPRMVDLYRRTFPTRPLCFTELGYLSGDGYPPLPGGFAWASGTSVNEHAAWLAESVSLARQSGAVRLFIIWNVDAQLYNEDPQAGYAIIRPDGTCPACNTVSQVMR
;
A
#
# COMPACT_ATOMS: atom_id res chain seq x y z
N MET A 1 -19.23 49.71 -49.18
CA MET A 1 -20.60 50.23 -49.11
C MET A 1 -21.05 50.02 -47.69
N ARG A 2 -21.09 51.05 -46.86
CA ARG A 2 -22.25 51.81 -46.35
C ARG A 2 -23.19 50.88 -45.54
N SER A 3 -23.57 51.12 -44.29
CA SER A 3 -23.77 52.31 -43.44
C SER A 3 -24.16 51.81 -42.04
N LEU A 4 -23.65 52.27 -40.94
CA LEU A 4 -23.97 53.39 -40.08
C LEU A 4 -25.45 53.53 -39.62
N ARG A 5 -25.62 53.63 -38.32
CA ARG A 5 -26.44 54.54 -37.49
C ARG A 5 -27.36 53.74 -36.52
N ARG A 6 -27.73 54.17 -35.34
CA ARG A 6 -27.38 55.26 -34.38
C ARG A 6 -28.12 54.93 -33.08
N LEU A 7 -27.49 55.20 -31.96
CA LEU A 7 -27.90 55.94 -30.77
C LEU A 7 -29.41 56.26 -30.55
N SER A 8 -29.89 55.99 -29.33
CA SER A 8 -30.59 57.00 -28.53
C SER A 8 -30.59 56.66 -27.05
N ALA A 9 -30.13 57.61 -26.25
CA ALA A 9 -30.27 57.70 -24.80
C ALA A 9 -31.61 58.40 -24.48
N PHE A 10 -32.21 58.06 -23.35
CA PHE A 10 -33.13 58.99 -22.65
C PHE A 10 -32.97 58.82 -21.11
N SER A 11 -32.77 59.97 -20.53
CA SER A 11 -32.59 60.27 -19.09
C SER A 11 -33.93 60.54 -18.42
N VAL A 12 -33.85 60.56 -17.06
CA VAL A 12 -34.53 61.42 -16.10
C VAL A 12 -35.79 60.84 -15.38
N GLY A 13 -35.69 60.84 -14.08
CA GLY A 13 -36.84 60.79 -13.17
C GLY A 13 -36.47 60.56 -11.72
N ILE A 14 -35.97 61.64 -11.06
CA ILE A 14 -35.80 61.75 -9.60
C ILE A 14 -37.17 61.75 -8.93
N PHE A 15 -37.39 60.92 -7.90
CA PHE A 15 -38.34 61.25 -6.84
C PHE A 15 -37.76 60.84 -5.48
N MET A 16 -37.37 61.85 -4.71
CA MET A 16 -37.11 61.78 -3.26
C MET A 16 -38.44 61.56 -2.54
N LEU A 17 -38.46 60.58 -1.65
CA LEU A 17 -39.35 60.68 -0.47
C LEU A 17 -38.61 60.08 0.75
N ALA A 18 -38.23 60.96 1.61
CA ALA A 18 -37.72 60.64 2.94
C ALA A 18 -38.89 60.29 3.87
N LEU A 19 -38.79 59.23 4.61
CA LEU A 19 -39.49 59.05 5.88
C LEU A 19 -38.66 58.19 6.85
N MET A 20 -38.65 58.65 8.07
CA MET A 20 -37.78 58.37 9.19
C MET A 20 -37.99 57.06 9.91
N PHE A 21 -36.87 56.57 10.47
CA PHE A 21 -36.64 55.87 11.76
C PHE A 21 -37.46 54.62 12.11
N SER A 22 -36.68 53.50 12.20
CA SER A 22 -36.68 52.66 13.39
C SER A 22 -35.34 51.90 13.44
N SER A 23 -34.57 52.16 14.48
CA SER A 23 -33.33 51.48 14.83
C SER A 23 -33.67 50.09 15.40
N GLY A 24 -33.45 49.07 14.58
CA GLY A 24 -33.36 47.68 15.00
C GLY A 24 -32.02 47.12 14.51
N GLY A 25 -31.07 46.95 15.43
CA GLY A 25 -29.78 46.34 15.12
C GLY A 25 -29.99 44.90 14.71
N MET A 26 -29.88 44.61 13.42
CA MET A 26 -29.64 43.28 12.93
C MET A 26 -28.13 43.11 12.84
N ALA A 27 -27.59 42.21 13.68
CA ALA A 27 -26.25 41.70 13.50
C ALA A 27 -26.16 41.11 12.04
N ALA A 28 -25.29 41.66 11.22
CA ALA A 28 -24.93 41.05 9.97
C ALA A 28 -24.18 39.75 10.34
N GLU A 29 -24.80 38.59 10.14
CA GLU A 29 -24.09 37.34 10.04
C GLU A 29 -23.12 37.50 8.88
N ALA A 30 -21.83 37.42 9.15
CA ALA A 30 -20.80 37.32 8.13
C ALA A 30 -21.06 35.98 7.41
N GLN A 31 -21.56 36.07 6.21
CA GLN A 31 -21.65 34.93 5.30
C GLN A 31 -20.21 34.54 4.98
N ALA A 32 -19.74 33.44 5.56
CA ALA A 32 -18.46 32.85 5.18
C ALA A 32 -18.51 32.53 3.68
N ASP A 33 -17.50 32.96 2.93
CA ASP A 33 -17.37 32.66 1.53
C ASP A 33 -17.23 31.14 1.36
N GLU A 34 -18.28 30.49 0.83
CA GLU A 34 -18.33 29.06 0.61
C GLU A 34 -17.30 28.65 -0.45
N VAL A 35 -16.28 27.89 -0.07
CA VAL A 35 -15.24 27.41 -1.00
C VAL A 35 -15.82 26.30 -1.87
N ILE A 36 -15.85 26.52 -3.17
CA ILE A 36 -16.30 25.50 -4.13
C ILE A 36 -15.13 24.95 -4.90
N HIS A 37 -14.92 23.64 -4.81
CA HIS A 37 -13.95 22.90 -5.62
C HIS A 37 -14.63 22.23 -6.82
N VAL A 38 -14.06 22.39 -8.02
CA VAL A 38 -14.47 21.63 -9.21
C VAL A 38 -13.53 20.46 -9.37
N VAL A 39 -14.04 19.24 -9.24
CA VAL A 39 -13.26 17.99 -9.30
C VAL A 39 -12.47 17.92 -10.62
N GLN A 40 -11.18 17.76 -10.51
CA GLN A 40 -10.26 17.59 -11.62
C GLN A 40 -9.92 16.10 -11.84
N PRO A 41 -9.39 15.73 -13.03
CA PRO A 41 -8.85 14.39 -13.23
C PRO A 41 -7.83 14.03 -12.15
N GLY A 42 -8.02 12.89 -11.48
CA GLY A 42 -7.17 12.43 -10.39
C GLY A 42 -7.54 12.91 -8.99
N ASP A 43 -8.56 13.77 -8.83
CA ASP A 43 -9.08 14.12 -7.51
C ASP A 43 -9.88 12.96 -6.91
N ASN A 44 -9.78 12.83 -5.60
CA ASN A 44 -10.66 12.03 -4.76
C ASN A 44 -10.89 12.79 -3.44
N LEU A 45 -11.91 12.40 -2.68
CA LEU A 45 -12.25 13.11 -1.44
C LEU A 45 -11.10 13.13 -0.43
N TYR A 46 -10.25 12.12 -0.43
CA TYR A 46 -9.06 12.11 0.44
C TYR A 46 -8.05 13.21 0.05
N ARG A 47 -7.75 13.38 -1.25
CA ARG A 47 -6.86 14.45 -1.71
C ARG A 47 -7.43 15.83 -1.44
N LEU A 48 -8.75 15.96 -1.59
CA LEU A 48 -9.44 17.22 -1.30
C LEU A 48 -9.42 17.51 0.20
N SER A 49 -9.60 16.49 1.05
CA SER A 49 -9.52 16.65 2.51
C SER A 49 -8.13 17.15 2.96
N LEU A 50 -7.06 16.65 2.36
CA LEU A 50 -5.71 17.12 2.63
C LEU A 50 -5.43 18.53 2.08
N ARG A 51 -6.00 18.85 0.91
CA ARG A 51 -5.79 20.16 0.26
C ARG A 51 -6.45 21.29 1.04
N TYR A 52 -7.62 21.03 1.61
CA TYR A 52 -8.44 22.04 2.27
C TYR A 52 -8.45 21.92 3.80
N ASP A 53 -7.70 20.95 4.34
CA ASP A 53 -7.64 20.64 5.79
C ASP A 53 -9.02 20.37 6.41
N VAL A 54 -9.86 19.63 5.69
CA VAL A 54 -11.24 19.29 6.03
C VAL A 54 -11.42 17.78 6.01
N SER A 55 -12.16 17.21 6.93
CA SER A 55 -12.36 15.75 6.94
C SER A 55 -13.15 15.28 5.72
N ILE A 56 -12.85 14.05 5.24
CA ILE A 56 -13.57 13.41 4.12
C ILE A 56 -15.08 13.38 4.42
N GLN A 57 -15.45 13.10 5.66
CA GLN A 57 -16.82 13.04 6.12
C GLN A 57 -17.51 14.41 6.05
N ALA A 58 -16.80 15.48 6.39
CA ALA A 58 -17.33 16.83 6.29
C ALA A 58 -17.61 17.21 4.83
N ILE A 59 -16.66 16.94 3.92
CA ILE A 59 -16.86 17.18 2.48
C ILE A 59 -18.01 16.31 1.95
N ALA A 60 -18.04 15.02 2.30
CA ALA A 60 -19.09 14.12 1.86
C ALA A 60 -20.48 14.55 2.35
N SER A 61 -20.62 14.97 3.61
CA SER A 61 -21.87 15.44 4.21
C SER A 61 -22.33 16.74 3.58
N ALA A 62 -21.43 17.71 3.39
CA ALA A 62 -21.76 19.01 2.76
C ALA A 62 -22.26 18.85 1.31
N ASN A 63 -21.91 17.72 0.65
CA ASN A 63 -22.25 17.47 -0.74
C ASN A 63 -23.24 16.31 -0.95
N ASN A 64 -23.84 15.78 0.10
CA ASN A 64 -24.75 14.63 0.05
C ASN A 64 -24.14 13.41 -0.66
N ILE A 65 -22.83 13.17 -0.50
CA ILE A 65 -22.11 12.05 -1.11
C ILE A 65 -22.23 10.84 -0.19
N SER A 66 -23.05 9.87 -0.60
CA SER A 66 -23.23 8.61 0.13
C SER A 66 -22.08 7.62 -0.08
N ASN A 67 -21.41 7.67 -1.23
CA ASN A 67 -20.23 6.86 -1.53
C ASN A 67 -19.00 7.77 -1.66
N ILE A 68 -18.19 7.81 -0.62
CA ILE A 68 -16.99 8.67 -0.53
C ILE A 68 -15.90 8.35 -1.57
N ASN A 69 -16.00 7.20 -2.24
CA ASN A 69 -15.08 6.80 -3.31
C ASN A 69 -15.57 7.17 -4.71
N LEU A 70 -16.71 7.84 -4.81
CA LEU A 70 -17.34 8.14 -6.10
C LEU A 70 -17.61 9.65 -6.25
N ILE A 71 -16.67 10.35 -6.86
CA ILE A 71 -16.80 11.71 -7.36
C ILE A 71 -16.40 11.75 -8.83
N PHE A 72 -16.96 12.68 -9.59
CA PHE A 72 -16.79 12.75 -11.05
C PHE A 72 -16.05 14.03 -11.44
N VAL A 73 -15.18 13.94 -12.45
CA VAL A 73 -14.51 15.10 -13.03
C VAL A 73 -15.57 16.11 -13.50
N GLY A 74 -15.39 17.38 -13.11
CA GLY A 74 -16.35 18.45 -13.33
C GLY A 74 -17.42 18.58 -12.25
N GLN A 75 -17.53 17.66 -11.30
CA GLN A 75 -18.46 17.78 -10.16
C GLN A 75 -18.04 18.97 -9.28
N ARG A 76 -19.00 19.77 -8.88
CA ARG A 76 -18.77 20.90 -7.95
C ARG A 76 -18.97 20.39 -6.52
N LEU A 77 -17.97 20.59 -5.67
CA LEU A 77 -18.01 20.20 -4.26
C LEU A 77 -17.91 21.46 -3.40
N VAL A 78 -18.83 21.59 -2.48
CA VAL A 78 -18.75 22.53 -1.37
C VAL A 78 -17.72 22.02 -0.38
N ILE A 79 -16.73 22.82 -0.08
CA ILE A 79 -15.71 22.52 0.92
C ILE A 79 -16.09 23.33 2.17
N PRO A 80 -16.56 22.68 3.22
CA PRO A 80 -16.90 23.39 4.45
C PRO A 80 -15.66 23.97 5.11
N ASP A 81 -15.77 25.13 5.77
CA ASP A 81 -14.70 25.68 6.58
C ASP A 81 -14.34 24.68 7.69
N GLY A 82 -13.04 24.48 7.92
CA GLY A 82 -12.52 23.49 8.84
C GLY A 82 -12.98 23.78 10.28
N ASP A 83 -14.07 23.16 10.72
CA ASP A 83 -14.38 23.07 12.13
C ASP A 83 -13.58 21.93 12.76
N MET A 84 -12.47 22.30 13.38
CA MET A 84 -11.96 21.50 14.49
C MET A 84 -12.96 21.64 15.64
N PRO A 85 -13.38 20.54 16.29
CA PRO A 85 -14.22 20.64 17.49
C PRO A 85 -13.50 21.51 18.54
N PRO A 86 -14.20 22.42 19.23
CA PRO A 86 -13.59 23.33 20.16
C PRO A 86 -12.84 22.56 21.25
N THR A 87 -11.66 23.05 21.59
CA THR A 87 -10.89 22.61 22.77
C THR A 87 -11.77 22.77 24.00
N PRO A 88 -11.93 21.75 24.86
CA PRO A 88 -12.72 21.88 26.07
C PRO A 88 -12.17 22.98 26.99
N GLU A 89 -13.01 23.92 27.34
CA GLU A 89 -12.74 24.94 28.33
C GLU A 89 -12.47 24.32 29.71
N PRO A 90 -11.57 24.86 30.55
CA PRO A 90 -11.28 24.29 31.87
C PRO A 90 -12.51 24.32 32.79
N PRO A 91 -12.73 23.28 33.60
CA PRO A 91 -13.97 23.10 34.34
C PRO A 91 -14.15 24.16 35.40
N THR A 92 -15.35 24.76 35.44
CA THR A 92 -15.89 25.58 36.52
C THR A 92 -16.12 24.71 37.79
N PRO A 93 -15.89 25.21 39.01
CA PRO A 93 -16.00 24.39 40.21
C PRO A 93 -17.41 23.86 40.49
N GLU A 94 -17.47 22.59 40.78
CA GLU A 94 -18.66 21.75 40.98
C GLU A 94 -19.36 22.01 42.32
N PRO A 95 -20.71 21.96 42.39
CA PRO A 95 -21.46 21.88 43.64
C PRO A 95 -21.39 20.46 44.24
N PRO A 96 -21.71 20.28 45.55
CA PRO A 96 -21.36 19.08 46.31
C PRO A 96 -22.07 17.81 45.88
N GLN A 97 -21.32 16.72 45.90
CA GLN A 97 -21.62 15.37 45.42
C GLN A 97 -22.83 14.70 46.09
N PRO A 98 -23.58 13.91 45.32
CA PRO A 98 -24.43 12.84 45.85
C PRO A 98 -23.59 11.58 46.24
N PRO A 99 -24.14 10.66 47.04
CA PRO A 99 -23.38 9.64 47.75
C PRO A 99 -22.68 8.63 46.83
N THR A 100 -21.52 8.20 47.30
CA THR A 100 -20.63 7.19 46.74
C THR A 100 -21.36 5.94 46.25
N PRO A 101 -21.13 5.50 44.97
CA PRO A 101 -21.58 4.19 44.55
C PRO A 101 -20.77 3.08 45.23
N GLU A 102 -21.46 1.99 45.56
CA GLU A 102 -20.94 0.78 46.13
C GLU A 102 -19.75 0.21 45.28
N PRO A 103 -18.69 -0.34 45.90
CA PRO A 103 -17.56 -0.88 45.17
C PRO A 103 -17.98 -2.00 44.24
N PRO A 104 -17.42 -2.08 43.01
CA PRO A 104 -17.74 -3.12 42.04
C PRO A 104 -17.36 -4.51 42.57
N PRO A 105 -18.08 -5.57 42.17
CA PRO A 105 -17.78 -6.93 42.60
C PRO A 105 -16.34 -7.33 42.24
N THR A 106 -15.71 -8.01 43.17
CA THR A 106 -14.33 -8.53 43.09
C THR A 106 -14.08 -9.25 41.76
N GLY A 107 -13.18 -8.72 40.91
CA GLY A 107 -12.75 -9.37 39.68
C GLY A 107 -12.52 -8.45 38.46
N GLU A 108 -12.68 -7.13 38.61
CA GLU A 108 -12.42 -6.18 37.51
C GLU A 108 -11.57 -4.98 37.99
N VAL A 109 -10.66 -4.54 37.13
CA VAL A 109 -9.95 -3.25 37.28
C VAL A 109 -10.29 -2.34 36.12
N THR A 110 -10.17 -1.04 36.31
CA THR A 110 -10.38 -0.07 35.24
C THR A 110 -9.05 0.43 34.69
N TYR A 111 -9.02 0.69 33.39
CA TYR A 111 -7.88 1.29 32.70
C TYR A 111 -8.34 2.47 31.85
N THR A 112 -7.68 3.62 32.02
CA THR A 112 -7.95 4.80 31.19
C THR A 112 -7.03 4.78 29.97
N VAL A 113 -7.64 4.77 28.78
CA VAL A 113 -6.92 4.77 27.48
C VAL A 113 -6.08 6.04 27.36
N VAL A 114 -4.82 5.90 26.99
CA VAL A 114 -3.92 7.02 26.71
C VAL A 114 -3.60 7.09 25.22
N ARG A 115 -3.08 8.25 24.79
CA ARG A 115 -2.72 8.47 23.38
C ARG A 115 -1.73 7.41 22.88
N GLY A 116 -2.06 6.71 21.80
CA GLY A 116 -1.25 5.64 21.20
C GLY A 116 -1.64 4.23 21.65
N ASP A 117 -2.62 4.09 22.57
CA ASP A 117 -3.16 2.78 22.93
C ASP A 117 -4.01 2.19 21.80
N THR A 118 -3.98 0.87 21.72
CA THR A 118 -4.92 0.05 20.96
C THR A 118 -5.52 -0.98 21.89
N LEU A 119 -6.75 -1.43 21.60
CA LEU A 119 -7.40 -2.45 22.43
C LEU A 119 -6.56 -3.73 22.54
N SER A 120 -5.83 -4.10 21.49
CA SER A 120 -4.92 -5.24 21.49
C SER A 120 -3.72 -5.05 22.43
N ARG A 121 -3.10 -3.86 22.46
CA ARG A 121 -1.98 -3.56 23.38
C ARG A 121 -2.44 -3.54 24.83
N ILE A 122 -3.62 -2.96 25.09
CA ILE A 122 -4.20 -2.96 26.42
C ILE A 122 -4.50 -4.40 26.85
N ALA A 123 -5.12 -5.20 25.99
CA ALA A 123 -5.40 -6.60 26.26
C ALA A 123 -4.11 -7.40 26.58
N GLN A 124 -3.07 -7.24 25.82
CA GLN A 124 -1.77 -7.87 26.04
C GLN A 124 -1.14 -7.47 27.39
N ARG A 125 -1.23 -6.17 27.74
CA ARG A 125 -0.74 -5.64 29.03
C ARG A 125 -1.41 -6.30 30.23
N PHE A 126 -2.70 -6.63 30.12
CA PHE A 126 -3.51 -7.18 31.20
C PHE A 126 -3.76 -8.69 31.09
N GLY A 127 -3.04 -9.40 30.19
CA GLY A 127 -3.13 -10.83 30.06
C GLY A 127 -4.47 -11.37 29.53
N THR A 128 -5.19 -10.55 28.75
CA THR A 128 -6.49 -10.89 28.15
C THR A 128 -6.46 -10.73 26.61
N THR A 129 -7.59 -10.88 25.95
CA THR A 129 -7.71 -10.68 24.49
C THR A 129 -8.53 -9.43 24.18
N TRP A 130 -8.27 -8.80 23.03
CA TRP A 130 -9.02 -7.63 22.60
C TRP A 130 -10.53 -7.94 22.41
N GLN A 131 -10.87 -9.20 22.05
CA GLN A 131 -12.25 -9.64 21.92
C GLN A 131 -12.97 -9.59 23.27
N ILE A 132 -12.33 -10.09 24.33
CA ILE A 132 -12.87 -10.05 25.69
C ILE A 132 -13.02 -8.61 26.15
N LEU A 133 -12.01 -7.75 25.91
CA LEU A 133 -12.12 -6.32 26.26
C LEU A 133 -13.23 -5.62 25.48
N ALA A 134 -13.35 -5.90 24.17
CA ALA A 134 -14.40 -5.31 23.34
C ALA A 134 -15.79 -5.70 23.84
N GLN A 135 -15.99 -6.98 24.15
CA GLN A 135 -17.26 -7.52 24.65
C GLN A 135 -17.60 -6.94 26.04
N LEU A 136 -16.64 -6.95 26.98
CA LEU A 136 -16.81 -6.45 28.34
C LEU A 136 -17.17 -4.97 28.38
N ASN A 137 -16.67 -4.21 27.41
CA ASN A 137 -16.84 -2.77 27.32
C ASN A 137 -17.88 -2.31 26.26
N ASN A 138 -18.61 -3.24 25.66
CA ASN A 138 -19.60 -2.99 24.59
C ASN A 138 -19.02 -2.19 23.42
N ILE A 139 -17.74 -2.45 23.05
CA ILE A 139 -17.06 -1.80 21.94
C ILE A 139 -17.40 -2.50 20.64
N ALA A 140 -18.27 -1.92 19.85
CA ALA A 140 -18.71 -2.50 18.56
C ALA A 140 -17.58 -2.49 17.51
N ASN A 141 -16.67 -1.52 17.57
CA ASN A 141 -15.51 -1.45 16.68
C ASN A 141 -14.21 -1.44 17.52
N PRO A 142 -13.44 -2.53 17.57
CA PRO A 142 -12.25 -2.66 18.41
C PRO A 142 -11.08 -1.72 18.02
N ASN A 143 -11.14 -1.14 16.82
CA ASN A 143 -10.17 -0.15 16.36
C ASN A 143 -10.55 1.28 16.75
N ARG A 144 -11.65 1.48 17.48
CA ARG A 144 -12.18 2.79 17.82
C ARG A 144 -12.27 2.94 19.34
N ILE A 145 -11.11 3.18 19.96
CA ILE A 145 -11.00 3.61 21.36
C ILE A 145 -10.31 4.99 21.40
N PHE A 146 -10.61 5.79 22.40
CA PHE A 146 -10.17 7.17 22.49
C PHE A 146 -9.38 7.43 23.76
N PRO A 147 -8.36 8.31 23.74
CA PRO A 147 -7.70 8.79 24.96
C PRO A 147 -8.74 9.36 25.95
N GLY A 148 -8.63 8.97 27.22
CA GLY A 148 -9.60 9.30 28.26
C GLY A 148 -10.76 8.30 28.41
N GLN A 149 -10.97 7.38 27.47
CA GLN A 149 -11.97 6.32 27.60
C GLN A 149 -11.55 5.36 28.71
N VAL A 150 -12.49 5.07 29.64
CA VAL A 150 -12.25 4.10 30.73
C VAL A 150 -12.73 2.73 30.28
N LEU A 151 -11.85 1.75 30.36
CA LEU A 151 -12.12 0.35 30.04
C LEU A 151 -12.16 -0.50 31.31
N ARG A 152 -13.14 -1.38 31.40
CA ARG A 152 -13.19 -2.48 32.38
C ARG A 152 -12.27 -3.58 31.90
N ILE A 153 -11.41 -4.06 32.79
CA ILE A 153 -10.42 -5.13 32.52
C ILE A 153 -10.75 -6.29 33.44
N PRO A 154 -10.95 -7.52 32.92
CA PRO A 154 -11.20 -8.68 33.76
C PRO A 154 -9.94 -9.03 34.57
N THR A 155 -10.09 -9.31 35.86
CA THR A 155 -9.00 -9.71 36.76
C THR A 155 -9.05 -11.18 37.17
N ASP A 156 -10.17 -11.83 36.96
CA ASP A 156 -10.27 -13.27 37.13
C ASP A 156 -9.63 -13.94 35.93
N GLY A 157 -8.45 -14.46 36.23
CA GLY A 157 -7.71 -15.30 35.32
C GLY A 157 -8.60 -16.36 34.65
N THR A 158 -9.14 -16.05 33.50
CA THR A 158 -9.07 -17.02 32.43
C THR A 158 -7.58 -17.16 32.19
N GLN A 159 -6.99 -18.05 32.95
CA GLN A 159 -5.65 -18.57 32.77
C GLN A 159 -5.45 -18.69 31.26
N PRO A 160 -4.37 -18.11 30.70
CA PRO A 160 -4.00 -18.44 29.32
C PRO A 160 -4.15 -19.94 29.20
N PRO A 161 -4.75 -20.50 28.12
CA PRO A 161 -4.81 -21.95 27.97
C PRO A 161 -3.49 -22.49 28.40
N GLY A 162 -3.50 -23.44 29.36
CA GLY A 162 -2.29 -23.94 30.02
C GLY A 162 -1.24 -24.24 28.96
N PRO A 163 0.05 -24.21 29.30
CA PRO A 163 1.10 -24.41 28.33
C PRO A 163 0.67 -25.53 27.42
N PRO A 164 0.66 -25.34 26.10
CA PRO A 164 0.12 -26.31 25.17
C PRO A 164 0.72 -27.66 25.55
N THR A 165 -0.11 -28.69 25.72
CA THR A 165 0.33 -30.07 25.89
C THR A 165 1.53 -30.25 24.96
N PRO A 166 2.68 -30.81 25.39
CA PRO A 166 3.86 -30.86 24.57
C PRO A 166 3.49 -31.38 23.20
N GLN A 167 3.39 -30.50 22.24
CA GLN A 167 3.25 -30.82 20.85
C GLN A 167 4.49 -31.66 20.51
N PRO A 168 4.36 -32.77 19.75
CA PRO A 168 5.55 -33.51 19.34
C PRO A 168 6.58 -32.51 18.84
N PRO A 169 7.89 -32.68 19.18
CA PRO A 169 8.89 -31.68 18.89
C PRO A 169 8.72 -31.21 17.45
N GLN A 170 8.34 -29.95 17.26
CA GLN A 170 8.40 -29.32 15.95
C GLN A 170 9.85 -29.47 15.49
N PRO A 171 10.09 -29.84 14.24
CA PRO A 171 11.44 -29.81 13.70
C PRO A 171 12.05 -28.46 14.06
N PRO A 172 13.31 -28.41 14.53
CA PRO A 172 13.92 -27.16 14.95
C PRO A 172 13.70 -26.12 13.85
N THR A 173 13.19 -24.96 14.24
CA THR A 173 13.06 -23.81 13.35
C THR A 173 14.42 -23.63 12.70
N PRO A 174 14.56 -23.67 11.37
CA PRO A 174 15.85 -23.45 10.75
C PRO A 174 16.41 -22.14 11.29
N PRO A 175 17.70 -22.08 11.67
CA PRO A 175 18.32 -20.83 12.06
C PRO A 175 18.08 -19.80 10.94
N PRO A 176 17.94 -18.52 11.26
CA PRO A 176 17.84 -17.48 10.24
C PRO A 176 18.96 -17.71 9.23
N PRO A 177 18.69 -17.71 7.91
CA PRO A 177 19.66 -18.07 6.92
C PRO A 177 20.91 -17.21 7.11
N SER A 178 21.99 -17.85 7.52
CA SER A 178 23.29 -17.20 7.63
C SER A 178 23.78 -16.91 6.21
N GLY A 179 23.73 -15.62 5.82
CA GLY A 179 24.22 -15.12 4.55
C GLY A 179 23.43 -15.65 3.34
N THR A 180 22.34 -14.99 2.99
CA THR A 180 21.71 -15.25 1.69
C THR A 180 22.68 -14.88 0.58
N ASN A 181 22.91 -15.78 -0.39
CA ASN A 181 23.59 -15.42 -1.63
C ASN A 181 22.71 -14.39 -2.36
N PHE A 182 23.06 -13.11 -2.25
CA PHE A 182 22.34 -12.02 -2.90
C PHE A 182 22.46 -12.15 -4.41
N GLU A 183 21.34 -12.09 -5.11
CA GLU A 183 21.26 -12.10 -6.57
C GLU A 183 20.51 -10.87 -7.06
N LEU A 184 20.97 -10.31 -8.20
CA LEU A 184 20.38 -9.14 -8.83
C LEU A 184 19.70 -9.53 -10.15
N GLY A 185 18.58 -8.89 -10.45
CA GLY A 185 17.87 -9.00 -11.71
C GLY A 185 17.16 -7.71 -12.12
N GLY A 186 16.49 -7.77 -13.24
CA GLY A 186 15.65 -6.67 -13.74
C GLY A 186 14.36 -7.17 -14.35
N HIS A 187 13.30 -6.42 -14.20
CA HIS A 187 12.05 -6.66 -14.93
C HIS A 187 12.21 -6.17 -16.37
N VAL A 188 11.96 -7.04 -17.32
CA VAL A 188 12.13 -6.76 -18.75
C VAL A 188 10.79 -6.89 -19.49
N PHE A 189 10.55 -5.97 -20.42
CA PHE A 189 9.40 -6.00 -21.32
C PHE A 189 9.80 -6.62 -22.68
N ASP A 190 10.78 -6.02 -23.35
CA ASP A 190 11.26 -6.50 -24.65
C ASP A 190 12.51 -7.37 -24.54
N PHE A 191 13.21 -7.28 -23.40
CA PHE A 191 14.50 -7.99 -23.17
C PHE A 191 15.54 -7.68 -24.26
N ALA A 192 15.58 -6.42 -24.68
CA ALA A 192 16.40 -5.98 -25.82
C ALA A 192 17.87 -5.71 -25.44
N VAL A 193 18.19 -5.56 -24.15
CA VAL A 193 19.49 -5.06 -23.68
C VAL A 193 20.20 -6.01 -22.70
N PRO A 194 20.36 -7.30 -23.02
CA PRO A 194 20.95 -8.29 -22.10
C PRO A 194 22.41 -7.96 -21.73
N ASP A 195 23.18 -7.30 -22.62
CA ASP A 195 24.55 -6.93 -22.33
C ASP A 195 24.66 -5.83 -21.26
N LEU A 196 23.77 -4.85 -21.28
CA LEU A 196 23.69 -3.84 -20.24
C LEU A 196 23.25 -4.43 -18.90
N MET A 197 22.34 -5.40 -18.91
CA MET A 197 21.96 -6.13 -17.70
C MET A 197 23.16 -6.91 -17.11
N ARG A 198 23.94 -7.60 -17.95
CA ARG A 198 25.17 -8.29 -17.51
C ARG A 198 26.20 -7.30 -16.94
N LEU A 199 26.35 -6.13 -17.55
CA LEU A 199 27.23 -5.07 -17.05
C LEU A 199 26.86 -4.64 -15.62
N THR A 200 25.58 -4.61 -15.29
CA THR A 200 25.09 -4.29 -13.93
C THR A 200 25.28 -5.44 -12.93
N GLY A 201 25.70 -6.62 -13.37
CA GLY A 201 25.79 -7.82 -12.54
C GLY A 201 24.46 -8.57 -12.39
N MET A 202 23.47 -8.27 -13.20
CA MET A 202 22.20 -8.99 -13.20
C MET A 202 22.37 -10.42 -13.73
N THR A 203 21.77 -11.36 -13.01
CA THR A 203 21.73 -12.79 -13.38
C THR A 203 20.30 -13.30 -13.55
N TRP A 204 19.31 -12.48 -13.20
CA TRP A 204 17.89 -12.78 -13.33
C TRP A 204 17.20 -11.78 -14.26
N ALA A 205 16.23 -12.30 -15.05
CA ALA A 205 15.26 -11.52 -15.79
C ALA A 205 13.86 -11.85 -15.24
N LYS A 206 13.12 -10.85 -14.80
CA LYS A 206 11.70 -11.01 -14.42
C LYS A 206 10.83 -10.73 -15.64
N ARG A 207 9.83 -11.61 -15.86
CA ARG A 207 8.72 -11.42 -16.81
C ARG A 207 7.41 -11.64 -16.07
N GLN A 208 6.40 -10.84 -16.38
CA GLN A 208 5.04 -11.08 -15.92
C GLN A 208 4.25 -11.80 -17.02
N PHE A 209 3.53 -12.83 -16.64
CA PHE A 209 2.66 -13.61 -17.51
C PHE A 209 1.24 -13.65 -16.95
N ARG A 210 0.26 -13.23 -17.77
CA ARG A 210 -1.15 -13.31 -17.40
C ARG A 210 -1.75 -14.58 -17.95
N TRP A 211 -2.04 -15.52 -17.06
CA TRP A 211 -2.71 -16.77 -17.37
C TRP A 211 -4.21 -16.56 -17.52
N ASN A 212 -4.79 -17.00 -18.62
CA ASN A 212 -6.21 -16.84 -18.93
C ASN A 212 -7.15 -17.87 -18.26
N GLY A 213 -6.60 -18.77 -17.43
CA GLY A 213 -7.36 -19.79 -16.72
C GLY A 213 -7.52 -21.12 -17.45
N SER A 214 -7.06 -21.24 -18.71
CA SER A 214 -7.23 -22.42 -19.54
C SER A 214 -5.97 -22.92 -20.25
N ASP A 215 -5.01 -22.04 -20.51
CA ASP A 215 -3.77 -22.41 -21.21
C ASP A 215 -2.95 -23.42 -20.42
N GLY A 216 -2.29 -24.33 -21.15
CA GLY A 216 -1.31 -25.27 -20.60
C GLY A 216 0.01 -24.58 -20.24
N PRO A 217 0.87 -25.22 -19.43
CA PRO A 217 2.12 -24.63 -18.95
C PRO A 217 3.14 -24.37 -20.06
N ASP A 218 3.06 -25.07 -21.17
CA ASP A 218 3.94 -24.93 -22.35
C ASP A 218 3.85 -23.55 -23.02
N VAL A 219 2.78 -22.80 -22.77
CA VAL A 219 2.62 -21.43 -23.28
C VAL A 219 3.75 -20.49 -22.84
N VAL A 220 4.44 -20.76 -21.72
CA VAL A 220 5.56 -19.95 -21.23
C VAL A 220 6.93 -20.45 -21.68
N GLN A 221 7.01 -21.56 -22.45
CA GLN A 221 8.29 -22.15 -22.89
C GLN A 221 9.15 -21.13 -23.63
N GLY A 222 8.54 -20.31 -24.50
CA GLY A 222 9.26 -19.28 -25.25
C GLY A 222 9.91 -18.21 -24.35
N LEU A 223 9.29 -17.85 -23.22
CA LEU A 223 9.86 -16.92 -22.26
C LEU A 223 11.07 -17.53 -21.54
N LEU A 224 10.98 -18.82 -21.21
CA LEU A 224 12.05 -19.55 -20.54
C LEU A 224 13.26 -19.72 -21.46
N ASP A 225 13.01 -20.12 -22.72
CA ASP A 225 14.05 -20.29 -23.72
C ASP A 225 14.75 -18.97 -24.05
N ASP A 226 14.01 -17.86 -24.16
CA ASP A 226 14.56 -16.53 -24.41
C ASP A 226 15.49 -16.08 -23.24
N ALA A 227 15.07 -16.25 -22.00
CA ALA A 227 15.91 -15.93 -20.85
C ALA A 227 17.21 -16.79 -20.83
N ARG A 228 17.10 -18.10 -21.02
CA ARG A 228 18.22 -19.02 -21.03
C ARG A 228 19.20 -18.78 -22.20
N ASN A 229 18.69 -18.53 -23.40
CA ASN A 229 19.49 -18.20 -24.56
C ASN A 229 20.28 -16.88 -24.34
N LYS A 230 19.76 -15.96 -23.56
CA LYS A 230 20.44 -14.72 -23.17
C LYS A 230 21.31 -14.88 -21.90
N GLY A 231 21.35 -16.07 -21.30
CA GLY A 231 22.20 -16.40 -20.13
C GLY A 231 21.65 -15.90 -18.80
N PHE A 232 20.33 -15.77 -18.67
CA PHE A 232 19.65 -15.35 -17.44
C PHE A 232 18.76 -16.44 -16.87
N LYS A 233 18.62 -16.45 -15.54
CA LYS A 233 17.56 -17.16 -14.84
C LYS A 233 16.24 -16.41 -15.03
N LEU A 234 15.14 -17.14 -15.20
CA LEU A 234 13.82 -16.55 -15.33
C LEU A 234 13.10 -16.51 -13.96
N LEU A 235 12.71 -15.32 -13.53
CA LEU A 235 11.64 -15.14 -12.54
C LEU A 235 10.32 -14.88 -13.29
N LEU A 236 9.42 -15.83 -13.25
CA LEU A 236 8.10 -15.68 -13.87
C LEU A 236 7.08 -15.24 -12.82
N SER A 237 6.59 -14.00 -12.93
CA SER A 237 5.44 -13.51 -12.14
C SER A 237 4.17 -13.96 -12.84
N VAL A 238 3.47 -14.92 -12.26
CA VAL A 238 2.24 -15.47 -12.85
C VAL A 238 1.04 -14.81 -12.21
N VAL A 239 0.30 -14.04 -12.99
CA VAL A 239 -0.98 -13.45 -12.61
C VAL A 239 -2.11 -14.11 -13.39
N GLY A 240 -3.33 -13.98 -12.96
CA GLY A 240 -4.51 -14.49 -13.66
C GLY A 240 -5.64 -13.48 -13.70
N GLU A 241 -6.87 -13.96 -13.82
CA GLU A 241 -8.05 -13.13 -13.97
C GLU A 241 -8.83 -13.00 -12.64
N PRO A 242 -8.89 -11.82 -12.02
CA PRO A 242 -9.63 -11.62 -10.76
C PRO A 242 -11.09 -12.06 -10.83
N SER A 243 -11.75 -11.91 -11.96
CA SER A 243 -13.14 -12.32 -12.17
C SER A 243 -13.35 -13.84 -12.00
N GLN A 244 -12.37 -14.65 -12.36
CA GLN A 244 -12.43 -16.11 -12.21
C GLN A 244 -12.25 -16.52 -10.73
N ILE A 245 -11.41 -15.81 -9.97
CA ILE A 245 -11.33 -15.99 -8.51
C ILE A 245 -12.66 -15.64 -7.87
N ALA A 246 -13.29 -14.53 -8.30
CA ALA A 246 -14.58 -14.10 -7.76
C ALA A 246 -15.68 -15.17 -7.96
N ALA A 247 -15.68 -15.83 -9.12
CA ALA A 247 -16.69 -16.83 -9.49
C ALA A 247 -16.58 -18.11 -8.64
N ASN A 248 -15.38 -18.68 -8.51
CA ASN A 248 -15.15 -19.89 -7.71
C ASN A 248 -13.70 -19.97 -7.23
N PRO A 249 -13.37 -19.38 -6.08
CA PRO A 249 -11.99 -19.29 -5.60
C PRO A 249 -11.34 -20.67 -5.38
N THR A 250 -12.07 -21.63 -4.80
CA THR A 250 -11.50 -22.95 -4.49
C THR A 250 -11.07 -23.68 -5.76
N GLN A 251 -11.92 -23.71 -6.77
CA GLN A 251 -11.59 -24.34 -8.05
C GLN A 251 -10.50 -23.58 -8.78
N TYR A 252 -10.55 -22.22 -8.72
CA TYR A 252 -9.54 -21.41 -9.36
C TYR A 252 -8.15 -21.61 -8.74
N TYR A 253 -8.05 -21.66 -7.41
CA TYR A 253 -6.77 -21.90 -6.72
C TYR A 253 -6.17 -23.26 -7.11
N GLN A 254 -7.00 -24.28 -7.27
CA GLN A 254 -6.54 -25.60 -7.71
C GLN A 254 -6.06 -25.58 -9.17
N ASN A 255 -6.81 -24.92 -10.05
CA ASN A 255 -6.42 -24.79 -11.47
C ASN A 255 -5.13 -23.99 -11.63
N TYR A 256 -5.01 -22.86 -10.90
CA TYR A 256 -3.81 -22.05 -10.86
C TYR A 256 -2.60 -22.83 -10.33
N ALA A 257 -2.78 -23.57 -9.25
CA ALA A 257 -1.75 -24.46 -8.70
C ALA A 257 -1.27 -25.53 -9.70
N ASN A 258 -2.20 -26.13 -10.45
CA ASN A 258 -1.86 -27.10 -11.50
C ASN A 258 -1.05 -26.43 -12.63
N PHE A 259 -1.43 -25.22 -13.04
CA PHE A 259 -0.71 -24.46 -14.06
C PHE A 259 0.72 -24.14 -13.60
N VAL A 260 0.90 -23.50 -12.43
CA VAL A 260 2.24 -23.12 -11.96
C VAL A 260 3.09 -24.35 -11.58
N GLY A 261 2.47 -25.45 -11.17
CA GLY A 261 3.15 -26.74 -11.00
C GLY A 261 3.69 -27.28 -12.33
N GLY A 262 2.90 -27.20 -13.40
CA GLY A 262 3.34 -27.55 -14.74
C GLY A 262 4.45 -26.62 -15.26
N VAL A 263 4.36 -25.32 -15.01
CA VAL A 263 5.43 -24.35 -15.32
C VAL A 263 6.74 -24.71 -14.58
N ALA A 264 6.65 -25.12 -13.32
CA ALA A 264 7.82 -25.57 -12.56
C ALA A 264 8.44 -26.84 -13.18
N ALA A 265 7.63 -27.76 -13.72
CA ALA A 265 8.12 -28.95 -14.42
C ALA A 265 8.92 -28.62 -15.68
N LEU A 266 8.72 -27.47 -16.33
CA LEU A 266 9.55 -26.98 -17.45
C LEU A 266 10.96 -26.54 -16.98
N GLY A 267 11.16 -26.45 -15.65
CA GLY A 267 12.45 -26.12 -15.05
C GLY A 267 12.68 -24.64 -14.83
N VAL A 268 11.63 -23.80 -14.77
CA VAL A 268 11.78 -22.36 -14.47
C VAL A 268 12.46 -22.16 -13.12
N GLU A 269 13.39 -21.20 -13.06
CA GLU A 269 14.24 -21.01 -11.88
C GLU A 269 13.49 -20.35 -10.71
N GLY A 270 12.49 -19.50 -11.00
CA GLY A 270 11.67 -18.86 -9.96
C GLY A 270 10.26 -18.54 -10.43
N ILE A 271 9.29 -18.65 -9.52
CA ILE A 271 7.90 -18.26 -9.73
C ILE A 271 7.50 -17.30 -8.62
N GLU A 272 7.08 -16.10 -9.00
CA GLU A 272 6.34 -15.21 -8.16
C GLU A 272 4.84 -15.54 -8.27
N VAL A 273 4.24 -15.95 -7.15
CA VAL A 273 2.85 -16.40 -7.10
C VAL A 273 1.93 -15.19 -6.99
N TRP A 274 1.46 -14.71 -8.13
CA TRP A 274 0.66 -13.51 -8.27
C TRP A 274 1.46 -12.20 -8.16
N ASN A 275 0.78 -11.07 -8.49
CA ASN A 275 1.27 -9.70 -8.38
C ASN A 275 0.24 -8.84 -7.64
N GLU A 276 0.66 -8.03 -6.69
CA GLU A 276 -0.13 -7.03 -5.95
C GLU A 276 -1.52 -7.51 -5.46
N PRO A 277 -1.61 -8.65 -4.74
CA PRO A 277 -2.89 -9.25 -4.36
C PRO A 277 -3.68 -8.43 -3.33
N ASN A 278 -3.17 -7.27 -2.92
CA ASN A 278 -3.77 -6.39 -1.93
C ASN A 278 -4.64 -5.26 -2.53
N ILE A 279 -4.80 -5.19 -3.86
CA ILE A 279 -5.61 -4.17 -4.54
C ILE A 279 -6.61 -4.79 -5.53
N ASP A 280 -7.72 -4.08 -5.77
CA ASP A 280 -8.84 -4.59 -6.58
C ASP A 280 -8.56 -4.69 -8.08
N ARG A 281 -7.52 -4.01 -8.57
CA ARG A 281 -7.01 -4.19 -9.92
C ARG A 281 -6.49 -5.61 -10.16
N GLU A 282 -5.91 -6.24 -9.14
CA GLU A 282 -5.23 -7.53 -9.23
C GLU A 282 -5.95 -8.65 -8.46
N TRP A 283 -6.84 -8.32 -7.54
CA TRP A 283 -7.57 -9.30 -6.74
C TRP A 283 -9.05 -8.93 -6.60
N PRO A 284 -9.99 -9.89 -6.58
CA PRO A 284 -11.42 -9.56 -6.54
C PRO A 284 -11.80 -8.71 -5.35
N ASN A 285 -12.50 -7.60 -5.60
CA ASN A 285 -13.06 -6.75 -4.57
C ASN A 285 -13.96 -7.57 -3.62
N GLY A 286 -13.89 -7.27 -2.32
CA GLY A 286 -14.59 -8.02 -1.28
C GLY A 286 -13.93 -9.35 -0.89
N ARG A 287 -12.84 -9.76 -1.57
CA ARG A 287 -12.03 -10.94 -1.23
C ARG A 287 -10.57 -10.61 -0.94
N ILE A 288 -10.21 -9.34 -0.95
CA ILE A 288 -8.84 -8.88 -0.69
C ILE A 288 -8.52 -9.12 0.78
N SER A 289 -7.68 -10.12 1.04
CA SER A 289 -7.11 -10.38 2.36
C SER A 289 -5.89 -11.27 2.24
N GLY A 290 -4.91 -11.07 3.12
CA GLY A 290 -3.72 -11.92 3.19
C GLY A 290 -4.06 -13.39 3.48
N GLY A 291 -5.17 -13.66 4.21
CA GLY A 291 -5.65 -15.01 4.48
C GLY A 291 -6.16 -15.73 3.21
N ASN A 292 -6.97 -15.06 2.39
CA ASN A 292 -7.46 -15.61 1.12
C ASN A 292 -6.31 -15.85 0.14
N TYR A 293 -5.40 -14.89 0.04
CA TYR A 293 -4.20 -15.05 -0.80
C TYR A 293 -3.33 -16.22 -0.32
N THR A 294 -3.17 -16.42 0.98
CA THR A 294 -2.37 -17.52 1.55
C THR A 294 -2.92 -18.88 1.15
N GLN A 295 -4.24 -19.05 0.97
CA GLN A 295 -4.82 -20.32 0.50
C GLN A 295 -4.35 -20.66 -0.92
N MET A 296 -4.32 -19.66 -1.83
CA MET A 296 -3.81 -19.84 -3.18
C MET A 296 -2.30 -20.11 -3.18
N LEU A 297 -1.54 -19.33 -2.41
CA LEU A 297 -0.10 -19.50 -2.25
C LEU A 297 0.26 -20.91 -1.75
N ALA A 298 -0.49 -21.44 -0.78
CA ALA A 298 -0.28 -22.80 -0.26
C ALA A 298 -0.49 -23.88 -1.33
N ALA A 299 -1.58 -23.77 -2.10
CA ALA A 299 -1.85 -24.69 -3.20
C ALA A 299 -0.76 -24.63 -4.29
N ALA A 300 -0.37 -23.41 -4.68
CA ALA A 300 0.68 -23.16 -5.66
C ALA A 300 2.04 -23.73 -5.20
N TYR A 301 2.45 -23.42 -3.96
CA TYR A 301 3.71 -23.91 -3.37
C TYR A 301 3.80 -25.44 -3.41
N GLN A 302 2.76 -26.11 -2.95
CA GLN A 302 2.71 -27.57 -2.94
C GLN A 302 2.82 -28.14 -4.35
N ALA A 303 2.14 -27.57 -5.34
CA ALA A 303 2.19 -28.01 -6.71
C ALA A 303 3.56 -27.76 -7.34
N ILE A 304 4.14 -26.58 -7.14
CA ILE A 304 5.48 -26.24 -7.62
C ILE A 304 6.52 -27.21 -7.04
N LYS A 305 6.55 -27.37 -5.70
CA LYS A 305 7.56 -28.22 -5.05
C LYS A 305 7.44 -29.70 -5.35
N ARG A 306 6.23 -30.19 -5.66
CA ARG A 306 6.05 -31.58 -6.13
C ARG A 306 6.63 -31.81 -7.53
N ASN A 307 6.55 -30.81 -8.40
CA ASN A 307 6.99 -30.94 -9.80
C ASN A 307 8.47 -30.54 -9.98
N ASN A 308 8.93 -29.53 -9.26
CA ASN A 308 10.34 -29.13 -9.23
C ASN A 308 10.69 -28.49 -7.87
N PRO A 309 11.37 -29.22 -6.98
CA PRO A 309 11.74 -28.70 -5.67
C PRO A 309 12.74 -27.54 -5.73
N ASP A 310 13.49 -27.38 -6.81
CA ASP A 310 14.53 -26.35 -6.99
C ASP A 310 13.95 -25.00 -7.42
N THR A 311 12.76 -24.98 -8.01
CA THR A 311 12.10 -23.73 -8.38
C THR A 311 11.88 -22.86 -7.14
N LEU A 312 12.43 -21.64 -7.14
CA LEU A 312 12.25 -20.65 -6.09
C LEU A 312 10.80 -20.15 -6.07
N VAL A 313 10.10 -20.33 -4.95
CA VAL A 313 8.73 -19.82 -4.77
C VAL A 313 8.74 -18.53 -3.99
N ILE A 314 8.33 -17.45 -4.64
CA ILE A 314 8.23 -16.12 -4.04
C ILE A 314 6.75 -15.76 -3.90
N SER A 315 6.34 -15.23 -2.74
CA SER A 315 4.98 -14.68 -2.61
C SER A 315 4.82 -13.45 -3.50
N GLY A 316 3.62 -13.21 -4.02
CA GLY A 316 3.31 -11.97 -4.72
C GLY A 316 3.58 -10.76 -3.83
N GLY A 317 4.39 -9.82 -4.30
CA GLY A 317 4.68 -8.59 -3.59
C GLY A 317 3.43 -7.70 -3.53
N PRO A 318 2.95 -7.30 -2.33
CA PRO A 318 1.88 -6.31 -2.25
C PRO A 318 2.34 -4.94 -2.75
N THR A 319 1.45 -4.20 -3.41
CA THR A 319 1.72 -2.79 -3.72
C THR A 319 1.81 -1.99 -2.42
N PRO A 320 2.82 -1.11 -2.27
CA PRO A 320 2.94 -0.27 -1.09
C PRO A 320 1.75 0.68 -0.98
N THR A 321 0.96 0.53 0.06
CA THR A 321 -0.24 1.31 0.32
C THR A 321 -0.24 1.78 1.78
N GLY A 322 -1.16 2.61 2.16
CA GLY A 322 -1.24 3.12 3.53
C GLY A 322 -2.39 4.10 3.64
N PHE A 323 -3.25 4.08 2.62
CA PHE A 323 -4.35 5.03 2.47
C PHE A 323 -5.74 4.37 2.53
N PHE A 324 -5.81 3.03 2.63
CA PHE A 324 -7.09 2.33 2.78
C PHE A 324 -7.63 2.36 4.22
N GLY A 325 -6.75 2.60 5.20
CA GLY A 325 -7.12 2.53 6.63
C GLY A 325 -7.41 1.09 7.10
N GLY A 326 -6.64 0.13 6.61
CA GLY A 326 -6.81 -1.29 6.80
C GLY A 326 -7.22 -1.99 5.51
N CYS A 327 -8.10 -3.02 5.59
CA CYS A 327 -8.66 -3.66 4.40
C CYS A 327 -10.09 -3.14 4.18
N GLN A 328 -10.32 -2.54 3.01
CA GLN A 328 -11.57 -1.92 2.59
C GLN A 328 -11.99 -2.44 1.21
N ALA A 329 -13.14 -1.94 0.72
CA ALA A 329 -13.45 -2.07 -0.69
C ALA A 329 -12.37 -1.37 -1.53
N GLY A 330 -11.85 -2.04 -2.54
CA GLY A 330 -10.81 -1.52 -3.41
C GLY A 330 -9.38 -1.88 -3.02
N GLY A 331 -9.09 -2.21 -1.75
CA GLY A 331 -7.73 -2.60 -1.36
C GLY A 331 -7.53 -2.84 0.13
N CYS A 332 -6.32 -3.26 0.44
CA CYS A 332 -5.86 -3.47 1.80
C CYS A 332 -4.47 -2.85 1.95
N ASP A 333 -4.25 -2.12 3.04
CA ASP A 333 -2.92 -1.63 3.35
C ASP A 333 -1.94 -2.79 3.43
N ASP A 334 -0.80 -2.66 2.75
CA ASP A 334 0.18 -3.75 2.60
C ASP A 334 0.68 -4.27 3.94
N ASN A 335 0.90 -3.40 4.94
CA ASN A 335 1.27 -3.81 6.29
C ASN A 335 0.22 -4.67 6.97
N VAL A 336 -1.08 -4.40 6.74
CA VAL A 336 -2.18 -5.21 7.27
C VAL A 336 -2.28 -6.52 6.51
N PHE A 337 -2.14 -6.45 5.18
CA PHE A 337 -2.19 -7.62 4.31
C PHE A 337 -1.12 -8.65 4.66
N ILE A 338 0.16 -8.23 4.82
CA ILE A 338 1.25 -9.15 5.19
C ILE A 338 1.10 -9.71 6.61
N GLN A 339 0.53 -8.94 7.56
CA GLN A 339 0.19 -9.47 8.89
C GLN A 339 -0.87 -10.56 8.81
N GLN A 340 -1.89 -10.39 7.95
CA GLN A 340 -2.88 -11.44 7.71
C GLN A 340 -2.27 -12.67 7.04
N MET A 341 -1.34 -12.49 6.08
CA MET A 341 -0.57 -13.59 5.49
C MET A 341 0.21 -14.35 6.57
N ALA A 342 0.92 -13.64 7.43
CA ALA A 342 1.70 -14.26 8.50
C ALA A 342 0.81 -15.03 9.49
N ALA A 343 -0.33 -14.45 9.89
CA ALA A 343 -1.32 -15.08 10.76
C ALA A 343 -1.93 -16.35 10.13
N ALA A 344 -2.06 -16.37 8.79
CA ALA A 344 -2.52 -17.52 8.03
C ALA A 344 -1.41 -18.58 7.77
N GLY A 345 -0.20 -18.37 8.26
CA GLY A 345 0.92 -19.32 8.14
C GLY A 345 1.62 -19.30 6.77
N ALA A 346 1.54 -18.20 6.02
CA ALA A 346 2.12 -18.05 4.68
C ALA A 346 3.62 -18.39 4.62
N ALA A 347 4.36 -18.17 5.71
CA ALA A 347 5.77 -18.49 5.79
C ALA A 347 6.11 -19.97 5.46
N GLN A 348 5.15 -20.89 5.59
CA GLN A 348 5.34 -22.30 5.26
C GLN A 348 5.24 -22.58 3.75
N PHE A 349 4.71 -21.64 2.98
CA PHE A 349 4.35 -21.80 1.59
C PHE A 349 5.09 -20.87 0.64
N MET A 350 6.29 -20.43 1.03
CA MET A 350 7.19 -19.63 0.21
C MET A 350 8.64 -19.86 0.63
N ASP A 351 9.56 -19.74 -0.31
CA ASP A 351 11.00 -19.76 -0.03
C ASP A 351 11.50 -18.34 0.29
N CYS A 352 10.80 -17.32 -0.23
CA CYS A 352 11.15 -15.91 -0.09
C CYS A 352 9.90 -15.04 -0.06
N VAL A 353 9.93 -13.98 0.74
CA VAL A 353 8.82 -13.00 0.80
C VAL A 353 8.95 -11.98 -0.31
N GLY A 354 7.96 -11.85 -1.17
CA GLY A 354 7.90 -10.83 -2.21
C GLY A 354 7.61 -9.44 -1.63
N ILE A 355 8.34 -8.45 -2.11
CA ILE A 355 8.21 -7.03 -1.71
C ILE A 355 8.20 -6.16 -2.96
N HIS A 356 7.27 -5.19 -3.01
CA HIS A 356 7.33 -4.06 -3.93
C HIS A 356 7.74 -2.79 -3.20
N TYR A 357 8.57 -1.97 -3.85
CA TYR A 357 8.97 -0.66 -3.37
C TYR A 357 9.15 0.29 -4.55
N ASN A 358 8.07 0.93 -4.97
CA ASN A 358 8.02 1.79 -6.14
C ASN A 358 7.65 3.25 -5.81
N THR A 359 7.58 3.60 -4.52
CA THR A 359 7.14 4.92 -4.03
C THR A 359 8.27 5.73 -3.36
N GLY A 360 9.51 5.31 -3.51
CA GLY A 360 10.67 5.97 -2.88
C GLY A 360 10.89 7.39 -3.42
N LEU A 361 11.07 8.35 -2.50
CA LEU A 361 11.31 9.77 -2.77
C LEU A 361 12.54 10.32 -2.05
N THR A 362 13.30 9.46 -1.43
CA THR A 362 14.47 9.80 -0.64
C THR A 362 15.59 8.82 -0.91
N SER A 363 16.84 9.20 -0.55
CA SER A 363 17.93 8.23 -0.51
C SER A 363 17.51 6.97 0.27
N PRO A 364 17.88 5.77 -0.19
CA PRO A 364 17.58 4.50 0.47
C PRO A 364 18.06 4.38 1.91
N SER A 365 19.05 5.17 2.34
CA SER A 365 19.47 5.24 3.75
C SER A 365 18.59 6.14 4.61
N ALA A 366 17.75 6.99 4.01
CA ALA A 366 16.89 7.91 4.76
C ALA A 366 15.73 7.16 5.42
N SER A 367 15.38 7.59 6.63
CA SER A 367 14.22 7.09 7.40
C SER A 367 13.17 8.17 7.71
N SER A 368 13.38 9.40 7.20
CA SER A 368 12.51 10.56 7.38
C SER A 368 12.78 11.60 6.29
N GLY A 369 11.94 12.63 6.18
CA GLY A 369 12.18 13.79 5.30
C GLY A 369 11.60 13.63 3.89
N ALA A 370 10.71 12.68 3.62
CA ALA A 370 10.02 12.62 2.33
C ALA A 370 9.28 13.94 2.06
N PRO A 371 9.43 14.51 0.84
CA PRO A 371 8.96 15.86 0.55
C PRO A 371 7.45 15.96 0.32
N VAL A 372 6.73 14.85 0.28
CA VAL A 372 5.30 14.80 -0.07
C VAL A 372 4.51 13.90 0.89
N GLY A 373 3.22 14.17 1.01
CA GLY A 373 2.27 13.38 1.79
C GLY A 373 2.57 13.36 3.28
N SER A 374 2.14 12.31 3.96
CA SER A 374 2.56 12.06 5.35
C SER A 374 4.00 11.58 5.37
N SER A 375 4.93 12.49 5.63
CA SER A 375 6.36 12.19 5.72
C SER A 375 6.71 11.12 6.78
N ALA A 376 5.75 10.69 7.58
CA ALA A 376 5.90 9.64 8.59
C ALA A 376 5.56 8.23 8.07
N HIS A 377 4.92 8.09 6.90
CA HIS A 377 4.49 6.78 6.43
C HIS A 377 5.70 5.92 6.04
N TYR A 378 5.70 4.64 6.48
CA TYR A 378 6.84 3.73 6.30
C TYR A 378 7.16 3.43 4.83
N SER A 379 6.16 3.39 3.96
CA SER A 379 6.33 3.04 2.54
C SER A 379 7.17 4.05 1.74
N TRP A 380 7.39 5.26 2.26
CA TRP A 380 8.30 6.24 1.66
C TRP A 380 9.78 5.92 1.88
N TYR A 381 10.10 4.95 2.77
CA TYR A 381 11.48 4.72 3.23
C TYR A 381 11.87 3.26 3.09
N TYR A 382 12.90 3.00 2.30
CA TYR A 382 13.46 1.67 2.10
C TYR A 382 13.77 0.94 3.42
N PRO A 383 14.47 1.54 4.42
CA PRO A 383 14.80 0.82 5.65
C PRO A 383 13.55 0.43 6.45
N ARG A 384 12.51 1.26 6.42
CA ARG A 384 11.25 0.97 7.15
C ARG A 384 10.46 -0.16 6.49
N MET A 385 10.50 -0.24 5.15
CA MET A 385 9.91 -1.37 4.42
C MET A 385 10.63 -2.67 4.75
N VAL A 386 11.95 -2.68 4.64
CA VAL A 386 12.77 -3.86 5.01
C VAL A 386 12.47 -4.32 6.43
N ASP A 387 12.44 -3.39 7.38
CA ASP A 387 12.21 -3.69 8.80
C ASP A 387 10.79 -4.22 9.06
N LEU A 388 9.77 -3.69 8.38
CA LEU A 388 8.40 -4.19 8.45
C LEU A 388 8.31 -5.66 8.02
N TYR A 389 8.86 -5.99 6.85
CA TYR A 389 8.80 -7.34 6.31
C TYR A 389 9.63 -8.34 7.12
N ARG A 390 10.83 -7.94 7.57
CA ARG A 390 11.67 -8.79 8.46
C ARG A 390 11.01 -9.11 9.79
N ARG A 391 10.31 -8.14 10.39
CA ARG A 391 9.55 -8.39 11.64
C ARG A 391 8.35 -9.27 11.41
N THR A 392 7.69 -9.16 10.27
CA THR A 392 6.51 -9.97 9.95
C THR A 392 6.88 -11.41 9.59
N PHE A 393 8.00 -11.61 8.87
CA PHE A 393 8.46 -12.93 8.42
C PHE A 393 9.95 -13.18 8.82
N PRO A 394 10.24 -13.33 10.12
CA PRO A 394 11.62 -13.39 10.60
C PRO A 394 12.42 -14.62 10.15
N THR A 395 11.73 -15.67 9.67
CA THR A 395 12.33 -16.93 9.24
C THR A 395 12.52 -17.04 7.72
N ARG A 396 12.13 -16.02 6.96
CA ARG A 396 12.20 -16.03 5.49
C ARG A 396 13.10 -14.92 4.97
N PRO A 397 13.92 -15.19 3.95
CA PRO A 397 14.62 -14.14 3.23
C PRO A 397 13.63 -13.24 2.49
N LEU A 398 14.06 -12.04 2.16
CA LEU A 398 13.31 -11.06 1.42
C LEU A 398 13.68 -11.11 -0.07
N CYS A 399 12.69 -10.97 -0.94
CA CYS A 399 12.87 -10.83 -2.38
C CYS A 399 12.14 -9.56 -2.84
N PHE A 400 12.90 -8.52 -3.19
CA PHE A 400 12.30 -7.41 -3.92
C PHE A 400 11.95 -7.90 -5.32
N THR A 401 10.70 -8.21 -5.56
CA THR A 401 10.22 -8.57 -6.89
C THR A 401 9.99 -7.35 -7.76
N GLU A 402 9.88 -6.18 -7.14
CA GLU A 402 9.95 -4.88 -7.78
C GLU A 402 10.53 -3.85 -6.83
N LEU A 403 11.59 -3.17 -7.26
CA LEU A 403 12.08 -1.96 -6.63
C LEU A 403 12.48 -0.95 -7.70
N GLY A 404 11.90 0.24 -7.65
CA GLY A 404 12.17 1.31 -8.59
C GLY A 404 11.98 2.69 -8.01
N TYR A 405 12.65 3.65 -8.60
CA TYR A 405 12.46 5.09 -8.34
C TYR A 405 11.96 5.74 -9.62
N LEU A 406 10.94 6.57 -9.54
CA LEU A 406 10.37 7.23 -10.70
C LEU A 406 11.10 8.55 -10.98
N SER A 407 11.59 8.74 -12.21
CA SER A 407 12.10 10.02 -12.68
C SER A 407 11.44 10.41 -13.99
N GLY A 408 10.89 11.62 -14.03
CA GLY A 408 10.31 12.21 -15.25
C GLY A 408 11.31 12.84 -16.19
N ASP A 409 12.62 12.86 -15.86
CA ASP A 409 13.64 13.49 -16.69
C ASP A 409 13.69 12.86 -18.10
N GLY A 410 13.69 13.70 -19.12
CA GLY A 410 13.67 13.26 -20.52
C GLY A 410 12.29 12.90 -21.07
N TYR A 411 11.24 12.98 -20.26
CA TYR A 411 9.85 12.73 -20.63
C TYR A 411 8.98 13.99 -20.48
N PRO A 412 7.75 14.00 -21.03
CA PRO A 412 6.74 14.99 -20.68
C PRO A 412 6.49 15.03 -19.16
N PRO A 413 5.85 16.09 -18.62
CA PRO A 413 5.49 16.15 -17.22
C PRO A 413 4.77 14.89 -16.75
N LEU A 414 5.09 14.43 -15.54
CA LEU A 414 4.47 13.25 -14.96
C LEU A 414 2.94 13.41 -14.87
N PRO A 415 2.17 12.35 -15.11
CA PRO A 415 0.72 12.34 -14.89
C PRO A 415 0.38 12.74 -13.46
N GLY A 416 -0.80 13.35 -13.25
CA GLY A 416 -1.20 13.89 -11.95
C GLY A 416 -1.11 12.88 -10.79
N GLY A 417 -1.41 11.61 -11.05
CA GLY A 417 -1.26 10.52 -10.08
C GLY A 417 0.17 10.24 -9.65
N PHE A 418 1.15 10.67 -10.44
CA PHE A 418 2.59 10.46 -10.22
C PHE A 418 3.37 11.76 -9.99
N ALA A 419 2.69 12.89 -9.87
CA ALA A 419 3.30 14.21 -9.64
C ALA A 419 4.18 14.25 -8.37
N TRP A 420 3.95 13.33 -7.43
CA TRP A 420 4.77 13.17 -6.23
C TRP A 420 6.26 12.91 -6.53
N ALA A 421 6.59 12.33 -7.70
CA ALA A 421 7.95 12.02 -8.11
C ALA A 421 8.60 13.11 -8.99
N SER A 422 7.94 14.25 -9.20
CA SER A 422 8.43 15.32 -10.11
C SER A 422 9.78 15.94 -9.72
N GLY A 423 10.20 15.76 -8.46
CA GLY A 423 11.49 16.24 -7.96
C GLY A 423 12.63 15.22 -8.08
N THR A 424 12.37 14.00 -8.58
CA THR A 424 13.41 12.96 -8.68
C THR A 424 14.14 13.07 -10.03
N SER A 425 15.39 13.42 -9.99
CA SER A 425 16.26 13.47 -11.18
C SER A 425 16.71 12.08 -11.62
N VAL A 426 17.14 11.93 -12.89
CA VAL A 426 17.73 10.69 -13.39
C VAL A 426 19.04 10.32 -12.65
N ASN A 427 19.76 11.30 -12.13
CA ASN A 427 20.96 11.05 -11.34
C ASN A 427 20.61 10.47 -9.96
N GLU A 428 19.58 10.98 -9.29
CA GLU A 428 19.06 10.43 -8.04
C GLU A 428 18.49 9.02 -8.27
N HIS A 429 17.70 8.81 -9.32
CA HIS A 429 17.24 7.49 -9.73
C HIS A 429 18.40 6.49 -9.82
N ALA A 430 19.46 6.81 -10.53
CA ALA A 430 20.63 5.95 -10.71
C ALA A 430 21.41 5.74 -9.41
N ALA A 431 21.60 6.78 -8.60
CA ALA A 431 22.30 6.71 -7.33
C ALA A 431 21.51 5.90 -6.29
N TRP A 432 20.20 6.13 -6.19
CA TRP A 432 19.34 5.44 -5.23
C TRP A 432 19.14 3.96 -5.57
N LEU A 433 19.09 3.59 -6.85
CA LEU A 433 19.13 2.19 -7.26
C LEU A 433 20.41 1.50 -6.80
N ALA A 434 21.57 2.11 -7.03
CA ALA A 434 22.84 1.56 -6.60
C ALA A 434 22.94 1.45 -5.06
N GLU A 435 22.51 2.47 -4.33
CA GLU A 435 22.48 2.48 -2.88
C GLU A 435 21.53 1.40 -2.33
N SER A 436 20.33 1.24 -2.91
CA SER A 436 19.38 0.16 -2.54
C SER A 436 19.99 -1.23 -2.73
N VAL A 437 20.64 -1.47 -3.88
CA VAL A 437 21.34 -2.74 -4.16
C VAL A 437 22.46 -2.98 -3.13
N SER A 438 23.24 -1.96 -2.82
CA SER A 438 24.32 -2.05 -1.82
C SER A 438 23.79 -2.40 -0.43
N LEU A 439 22.75 -1.69 0.03
CA LEU A 439 22.11 -1.94 1.32
C LEU A 439 21.46 -3.34 1.39
N ALA A 440 20.78 -3.75 0.32
CA ALA A 440 20.19 -5.08 0.23
C ALA A 440 21.27 -6.18 0.37
N ARG A 441 22.36 -6.07 -0.39
CA ARG A 441 23.48 -7.00 -0.37
C ARG A 441 24.14 -7.08 1.02
N GLN A 442 24.38 -5.91 1.64
CA GLN A 442 25.01 -5.83 2.96
C GLN A 442 24.10 -6.34 4.10
N SER A 443 22.80 -6.27 3.93
CA SER A 443 21.83 -6.67 4.95
C SER A 443 21.87 -8.16 5.30
N GLY A 444 22.35 -9.01 4.39
CA GLY A 444 22.26 -10.47 4.48
C GLY A 444 20.84 -11.03 4.56
N ALA A 445 19.83 -10.18 4.46
CA ALA A 445 18.42 -10.55 4.55
C ALA A 445 17.73 -10.67 3.18
N VAL A 446 18.25 -9.99 2.16
CA VAL A 446 17.70 -9.97 0.81
C VAL A 446 18.40 -11.05 -0.03
N ARG A 447 17.61 -11.96 -0.59
CA ARG A 447 18.06 -13.03 -1.49
C ARG A 447 18.04 -12.60 -2.95
N LEU A 448 16.98 -11.95 -3.38
CA LEU A 448 16.80 -11.53 -4.75
C LEU A 448 16.32 -10.08 -4.80
N PHE A 449 16.88 -9.32 -5.74
CA PHE A 449 16.52 -7.93 -5.94
C PHE A 449 16.27 -7.69 -7.43
N ILE A 450 15.02 -7.42 -7.79
CA ILE A 450 14.60 -7.11 -9.16
C ILE A 450 14.40 -5.60 -9.29
N ILE A 451 15.22 -4.98 -10.15
CA ILE A 451 15.03 -3.57 -10.51
C ILE A 451 13.75 -3.46 -11.36
N TRP A 452 12.84 -2.62 -10.93
CA TRP A 452 11.66 -2.20 -11.68
C TRP A 452 11.93 -0.87 -12.37
N ASN A 453 12.13 -0.79 -13.68
CA ASN A 453 12.30 -1.87 -14.66
C ASN A 453 13.53 -1.59 -15.53
N VAL A 454 13.81 -2.44 -16.52
CA VAL A 454 14.98 -2.28 -17.41
C VAL A 454 14.65 -1.43 -18.64
N ASP A 455 13.59 -1.78 -19.38
CA ASP A 455 13.38 -1.37 -20.77
C ASP A 455 11.92 -1.02 -21.12
N ALA A 456 11.09 -0.66 -20.13
CA ALA A 456 9.74 -0.19 -20.42
C ALA A 456 9.74 1.07 -21.27
N GLN A 457 8.84 1.13 -22.24
CA GLN A 457 8.70 2.28 -23.14
C GLN A 457 7.37 3.03 -22.96
N LEU A 458 6.43 2.44 -22.23
CA LEU A 458 5.14 3.06 -21.99
C LEU A 458 5.27 4.26 -21.04
N TYR A 459 4.85 5.43 -21.51
CA TYR A 459 4.81 6.66 -20.72
C TYR A 459 3.48 7.38 -20.99
N ASN A 460 2.49 7.07 -20.18
CA ASN A 460 1.14 7.63 -20.23
C ASN A 460 0.61 7.84 -18.80
N GLU A 461 -0.66 7.60 -18.53
CA GLU A 461 -1.25 7.67 -17.17
C GLU A 461 -0.56 6.70 -16.17
N ASP A 462 0.15 5.69 -16.67
CA ASP A 462 1.05 4.82 -15.91
C ASP A 462 2.49 4.95 -16.49
N PRO A 463 3.34 5.84 -15.94
CA PRO A 463 4.62 6.22 -16.54
C PRO A 463 5.73 5.16 -16.29
N GLN A 464 5.53 3.92 -16.72
CA GLN A 464 6.46 2.82 -16.48
C GLN A 464 7.86 3.08 -17.02
N ALA A 465 7.98 3.78 -18.18
CA ALA A 465 9.26 4.17 -18.74
C ALA A 465 10.04 5.17 -17.86
N GLY A 466 9.37 5.90 -16.97
CA GLY A 466 10.03 6.77 -16.01
C GLY A 466 10.80 6.01 -14.92
N TYR A 467 10.50 4.73 -14.71
CA TYR A 467 11.25 3.81 -13.84
C TYR A 467 12.37 3.08 -14.59
N ALA A 468 12.35 3.08 -15.93
CA ALA A 468 13.30 2.31 -16.72
C ALA A 468 14.74 2.80 -16.54
N ILE A 469 15.69 1.85 -16.36
CA ILE A 469 17.12 2.20 -16.28
C ILE A 469 17.67 2.61 -17.65
N ILE A 470 17.08 2.13 -18.77
CA ILE A 470 17.36 2.62 -20.11
C ILE A 470 16.52 3.87 -20.34
N ARG A 471 17.18 4.99 -20.55
CA ARG A 471 16.51 6.29 -20.73
C ARG A 471 16.11 6.51 -22.20
N PRO A 472 15.23 7.50 -22.51
CA PRO A 472 14.74 7.74 -23.88
C PRO A 472 15.83 8.00 -24.92
N ASP A 473 16.96 8.55 -24.48
CA ASP A 473 18.15 8.81 -25.31
C ASP A 473 19.06 7.58 -25.50
N GLY A 474 18.65 6.43 -24.98
CA GLY A 474 19.43 5.19 -25.01
C GLY A 474 20.54 5.10 -23.95
N THR A 475 20.71 6.10 -23.13
CA THR A 475 21.70 6.05 -22.02
C THR A 475 21.23 5.20 -20.86
N CYS A 476 22.16 4.73 -20.04
CA CYS A 476 21.87 3.99 -18.81
C CYS A 476 22.77 4.46 -17.66
N PRO A 477 22.46 5.59 -17.01
CA PRO A 477 23.21 6.03 -15.84
C PRO A 477 23.21 4.99 -14.70
N ALA A 478 22.08 4.33 -14.44
CA ALA A 478 21.95 3.28 -13.44
C ALA A 478 22.82 2.03 -13.73
N CYS A 479 23.07 1.69 -15.02
CA CYS A 479 23.98 0.60 -15.36
C CYS A 479 25.38 0.81 -14.78
N ASN A 480 25.87 2.04 -14.85
CA ASN A 480 27.21 2.39 -14.36
C ASN A 480 27.25 2.40 -12.82
N THR A 481 26.27 3.03 -12.15
CA THR A 481 26.27 3.13 -10.69
C THR A 481 26.03 1.78 -10.01
N VAL A 482 25.10 0.96 -10.53
CA VAL A 482 24.80 -0.38 -10.01
C VAL A 482 25.99 -1.33 -10.24
N SER A 483 26.66 -1.27 -11.41
CA SER A 483 27.82 -2.12 -11.67
C SER A 483 28.97 -1.91 -10.67
N GLN A 484 29.12 -0.70 -10.16
CA GLN A 484 30.16 -0.36 -9.16
C GLN A 484 29.91 -1.03 -7.81
N VAL A 485 28.66 -1.18 -7.38
CA VAL A 485 28.31 -1.81 -6.10
C VAL A 485 28.13 -3.32 -6.18
N MET A 486 28.06 -3.88 -7.39
CA MET A 486 28.00 -5.33 -7.63
C MET A 486 29.37 -5.99 -7.77
N ARG A 487 30.41 -5.20 -8.06
CA ARG A 487 31.82 -5.66 -8.04
C ARG A 487 32.30 -5.81 -6.62
#